data_ebeb7c02fbe294f047dd795539278bd0
#
_entry.id   ebeb7c02fbe294f047dd795539278bd0
#
_cell.length_a   1.000
_cell.length_b   1.000
_cell.length_c   1.000
_cell.angle_alpha   90.00
_cell.angle_beta   90.00
_cell.angle_gamma   90.00
#
_symmetry.space_group_name_H-M   'P 1'
#
loop_
_entity.id
_entity.type
_entity.pdbx_description
1 polymer ?
#
loop_
_entity_poly.entity_id
_entity_poly.type
_entity_poly.pdbx_seq_one_letter_code
_entity_poly.pdbx_strand_id
1 'polypeptide(L)'
;LCTDIERMERIALQVPLSKISRPQWDVKTLREAGLLGIRTDTEIWKTVWSEEERLNYQSTPMFMVTGVKPDHFLNLPVAAGEKTEGFLELGDGEFVLPATIIRGKDPGKTVLVTAGLHAGEYVGIQTLIELSKRLKPEKVKGQLVLVKVLNREDFEKRAGSISWEDGKNLNRVFPGRKDGTKMERLAAAITESLIRKADYYIDLHGGDDYEELTPYVYFAGVAKPEIVEASRKMAEHVDVPYMVQSNVSTGGAYNYAASTFHIPAVLLERGCMGTW
;
A
#
# COMPACT_ATOMS: atom_id res chain seq x y z
N LEU A 1 -34.81 -11.87 -39.23
CA LEU A 1 -33.41 -12.10 -39.60
C LEU A 1 -33.13 -11.23 -40.81
N CYS A 2 -32.21 -10.28 -40.74
CA CYS A 2 -31.83 -9.40 -41.83
C CYS A 2 -30.91 -10.18 -42.78
N THR A 3 -31.45 -10.60 -43.92
CA THR A 3 -30.71 -11.34 -44.96
C THR A 3 -30.01 -10.41 -45.97
N ASP A 4 -30.15 -9.12 -45.83
CA ASP A 4 -29.56 -8.12 -46.72
C ASP A 4 -28.17 -7.70 -46.22
N ILE A 5 -27.15 -8.39 -46.68
CA ILE A 5 -25.75 -8.16 -46.32
C ILE A 5 -25.31 -6.72 -46.64
N GLU A 6 -25.72 -6.17 -47.80
CA GLU A 6 -25.36 -4.80 -48.18
C GLU A 6 -25.98 -3.75 -47.27
N ARG A 7 -27.16 -4.02 -46.72
CA ARG A 7 -27.82 -3.15 -45.75
C ARG A 7 -27.12 -3.25 -44.41
N MET A 8 -26.73 -4.43 -44.00
CA MET A 8 -25.96 -4.66 -42.76
C MET A 8 -24.59 -3.97 -42.83
N GLU A 9 -23.89 -4.06 -43.95
CA GLU A 9 -22.62 -3.35 -44.11
C GLU A 9 -22.79 -1.82 -44.07
N ARG A 10 -23.85 -1.28 -44.70
CA ARG A 10 -24.15 0.15 -44.64
C ARG A 10 -24.48 0.62 -43.21
N ILE A 11 -25.20 -0.17 -42.44
CA ILE A 11 -25.49 0.12 -41.02
C ILE A 11 -24.19 0.04 -40.23
N ALA A 12 -23.37 -0.98 -40.41
CA ALA A 12 -22.11 -1.16 -39.72
C ALA A 12 -21.15 0.03 -39.94
N LEU A 13 -21.10 0.59 -41.16
CA LEU A 13 -20.29 1.76 -41.46
C LEU A 13 -20.75 3.06 -40.74
N GLN A 14 -21.99 3.11 -40.29
CA GLN A 14 -22.54 4.23 -39.54
C GLN A 14 -22.34 4.12 -38.01
N VAL A 15 -21.98 2.93 -37.53
CA VAL A 15 -21.69 2.71 -36.12
C VAL A 15 -20.32 3.31 -35.77
N PRO A 16 -20.21 4.17 -34.74
CA PRO A 16 -18.97 4.90 -34.41
C PRO A 16 -17.72 4.04 -34.28
N LEU A 17 -17.85 2.80 -33.86
CA LEU A 17 -16.71 1.88 -33.61
C LEU A 17 -16.48 0.86 -34.75
N SER A 18 -17.21 0.94 -35.87
CA SER A 18 -17.14 -0.05 -36.98
C SER A 18 -15.79 -0.13 -37.70
N LYS A 19 -15.02 0.97 -37.68
CA LYS A 19 -13.69 1.07 -38.32
C LYS A 19 -12.55 0.81 -37.35
N ILE A 20 -12.84 0.45 -36.10
CA ILE A 20 -11.85 0.28 -35.05
C ILE A 20 -11.49 -1.21 -34.95
N SER A 21 -10.21 -1.51 -34.97
CA SER A 21 -9.71 -2.87 -34.76
C SER A 21 -10.01 -3.34 -33.34
N ARG A 22 -10.86 -4.34 -33.22
CA ARG A 22 -11.24 -4.97 -31.94
C ARG A 22 -10.72 -6.41 -31.87
N PRO A 23 -10.32 -6.92 -30.72
CA PRO A 23 -10.37 -6.34 -29.36
C PRO A 23 -9.20 -5.41 -29.00
N GLN A 24 -8.27 -5.13 -29.91
CA GLN A 24 -7.04 -4.36 -29.62
C GLN A 24 -7.36 -2.96 -29.08
N TRP A 25 -8.35 -2.30 -29.67
CA TRP A 25 -8.81 -1.00 -29.19
C TRP A 25 -9.38 -1.07 -27.76
N ASP A 26 -10.16 -2.11 -27.46
CA ASP A 26 -10.73 -2.29 -26.11
C ASP A 26 -9.62 -2.49 -25.07
N VAL A 27 -8.62 -3.32 -25.38
CA VAL A 27 -7.46 -3.54 -24.52
C VAL A 27 -6.72 -2.22 -24.26
N LYS A 28 -6.50 -1.42 -25.31
CA LYS A 28 -5.86 -0.11 -25.19
C LYS A 28 -6.68 0.84 -24.30
N THR A 29 -7.97 0.96 -24.58
CA THR A 29 -8.88 1.84 -23.84
C THR A 29 -8.99 1.47 -22.37
N LEU A 30 -9.10 0.17 -22.05
CA LEU A 30 -9.14 -0.28 -20.66
C LEU A 30 -7.81 -0.02 -19.94
N ARG A 31 -6.69 -0.15 -20.64
CA ARG A 31 -5.36 0.17 -20.10
C ARG A 31 -5.22 1.67 -19.83
N GLU A 32 -5.65 2.51 -20.76
CA GLU A 32 -5.68 3.98 -20.61
C GLU A 32 -6.64 4.42 -19.49
N ALA A 33 -7.70 3.66 -19.25
CA ALA A 33 -8.58 3.84 -18.10
C ALA A 33 -8.03 3.29 -16.77
N GLY A 34 -6.76 2.82 -16.76
CA GLY A 34 -6.07 2.36 -15.56
C GLY A 34 -6.42 0.96 -15.09
N LEU A 35 -7.07 0.12 -15.92
CA LEU A 35 -7.31 -1.28 -15.56
C LEU A 35 -6.04 -2.12 -15.69
N LEU A 36 -5.85 -3.05 -14.75
CA LEU A 36 -4.72 -3.98 -14.71
C LEU A 36 -5.16 -5.40 -15.11
N GLY A 37 -4.17 -6.29 -15.36
CA GLY A 37 -4.44 -7.69 -15.65
C GLY A 37 -5.38 -7.91 -16.82
N ILE A 38 -5.33 -7.04 -17.85
CA ILE A 38 -6.25 -7.08 -18.98
C ILE A 38 -6.06 -8.39 -19.75
N ARG A 39 -7.14 -9.15 -19.88
CA ARG A 39 -7.19 -10.41 -20.64
C ARG A 39 -8.23 -10.32 -21.72
N THR A 40 -7.94 -10.95 -22.85
CA THR A 40 -8.86 -11.08 -23.97
C THR A 40 -9.16 -12.55 -24.20
N ASP A 41 -10.45 -12.87 -24.25
CA ASP A 41 -10.94 -14.17 -24.71
C ASP A 41 -11.65 -13.98 -26.05
N THR A 42 -11.03 -14.43 -27.11
CA THR A 42 -11.58 -14.36 -28.48
C THR A 42 -12.42 -15.60 -28.82
N GLU A 43 -12.50 -16.55 -27.92
CA GLU A 43 -13.22 -17.81 -28.09
C GLU A 43 -14.42 -17.98 -27.15
N ILE A 44 -14.76 -16.94 -26.36
CA ILE A 44 -15.86 -16.98 -25.38
C ILE A 44 -17.18 -17.44 -26.02
N TRP A 45 -17.38 -17.13 -27.29
CA TRP A 45 -18.53 -17.55 -28.06
C TRP A 45 -18.69 -19.08 -28.14
N LYS A 46 -17.59 -19.85 -28.07
CA LYS A 46 -17.61 -21.30 -28.00
C LYS A 46 -18.25 -21.86 -26.72
N THR A 47 -18.28 -21.09 -25.68
CA THR A 47 -18.84 -21.50 -24.38
C THR A 47 -20.23 -20.93 -24.12
N VAL A 48 -20.56 -19.77 -24.68
CA VAL A 48 -21.85 -19.07 -24.43
C VAL A 48 -22.89 -19.34 -25.51
N TRP A 49 -22.50 -19.64 -26.74
CA TRP A 49 -23.42 -19.88 -27.84
C TRP A 49 -23.76 -21.36 -28.00
N SER A 50 -25.04 -21.64 -28.33
CA SER A 50 -25.50 -22.93 -28.81
C SER A 50 -24.84 -23.30 -30.13
N GLU A 51 -24.92 -24.55 -30.52
CA GLU A 51 -24.36 -25.02 -31.81
C GLU A 51 -24.99 -24.30 -33.02
N GLU A 52 -26.29 -24.05 -32.96
CA GLU A 52 -27.01 -23.28 -33.99
C GLU A 52 -26.56 -21.84 -34.08
N GLU A 53 -26.38 -21.15 -32.96
CA GLU A 53 -25.87 -19.79 -32.90
C GLU A 53 -24.44 -19.68 -33.39
N ARG A 54 -23.58 -20.67 -33.13
CA ARG A 54 -22.20 -20.72 -33.66
C ARG A 54 -22.18 -20.77 -35.15
N LEU A 55 -23.07 -21.55 -35.76
CA LEU A 55 -23.20 -21.64 -37.23
C LEU A 55 -23.73 -20.34 -37.85
N ASN A 56 -24.70 -19.71 -37.17
CA ASN A 56 -25.33 -18.47 -37.65
C ASN A 56 -24.44 -17.23 -37.53
N TYR A 57 -23.57 -17.20 -36.53
CA TYR A 57 -22.77 -15.99 -36.19
C TYR A 57 -21.26 -16.18 -36.32
N GLN A 58 -20.80 -17.23 -37.03
CA GLN A 58 -19.38 -17.53 -37.22
C GLN A 58 -18.57 -16.41 -37.91
N SER A 59 -19.22 -15.54 -38.68
CA SER A 59 -18.59 -14.39 -39.35
C SER A 59 -18.39 -13.18 -38.39
N THR A 60 -19.07 -13.17 -37.25
CA THR A 60 -19.00 -12.09 -36.24
C THR A 60 -18.80 -12.66 -34.84
N PRO A 61 -17.67 -13.34 -34.60
CA PRO A 61 -17.44 -14.02 -33.33
C PRO A 61 -17.41 -13.03 -32.15
N MET A 62 -18.05 -13.43 -31.09
CA MET A 62 -18.00 -12.67 -29.82
C MET A 62 -16.63 -12.81 -29.17
N PHE A 63 -16.13 -11.74 -28.63
CA PHE A 63 -14.96 -11.74 -27.74
C PHE A 63 -15.32 -11.08 -26.41
N MET A 64 -14.53 -11.36 -25.39
CA MET A 64 -14.62 -10.72 -24.09
C MET A 64 -13.27 -10.10 -23.74
N VAL A 65 -13.30 -8.85 -23.30
CA VAL A 65 -12.13 -8.20 -22.70
C VAL A 65 -12.45 -7.90 -21.27
N THR A 66 -11.63 -8.44 -20.38
CA THR A 66 -11.76 -8.23 -18.93
C THR A 66 -10.54 -7.50 -18.41
N GLY A 67 -10.75 -6.65 -17.43
CA GLY A 67 -9.69 -5.98 -16.68
C GLY A 67 -10.15 -5.78 -15.25
N VAL A 68 -9.21 -5.74 -14.34
CA VAL A 68 -9.48 -5.48 -12.93
C VAL A 68 -9.25 -4.00 -12.69
N LYS A 69 -10.27 -3.30 -12.16
CA LYS A 69 -10.06 -1.97 -11.62
C LYS A 69 -9.13 -2.14 -10.42
N PRO A 70 -7.93 -1.54 -10.42
CA PRO A 70 -7.04 -1.71 -9.30
C PRO A 70 -7.71 -1.14 -8.05
N ASP A 71 -7.65 -1.87 -6.96
CA ASP A 71 -7.82 -1.25 -5.68
C ASP A 71 -6.64 -0.32 -5.48
N HIS A 72 -6.92 0.88 -5.05
CA HIS A 72 -5.91 1.86 -4.76
C HIS A 72 -5.64 1.87 -3.26
N PHE A 73 -4.37 1.80 -2.89
CA PHE A 73 -3.94 2.32 -1.62
C PHE A 73 -3.42 3.73 -1.88
N LEU A 74 -4.24 4.73 -1.56
CA LEU A 74 -4.03 6.12 -1.99
C LEU A 74 -3.94 6.22 -3.53
N ASN A 75 -2.87 6.84 -4.05
CA ASN A 75 -2.60 7.01 -5.47
C ASN A 75 -1.90 5.81 -6.14
N LEU A 76 -1.44 4.80 -5.36
CA LEU A 76 -0.80 3.61 -5.94
C LEU A 76 -1.82 2.50 -6.24
N PRO A 77 -2.02 2.15 -7.53
CA PRO A 77 -2.87 1.05 -7.91
C PRO A 77 -2.19 -0.29 -7.63
N VAL A 78 -2.95 -1.25 -7.09
CA VAL A 78 -2.48 -2.63 -6.88
C VAL A 78 -3.62 -3.62 -7.03
N ALA A 79 -3.53 -4.53 -7.99
CA ALA A 79 -4.52 -5.59 -8.15
C ALA A 79 -4.26 -6.76 -7.18
N ALA A 80 -5.29 -7.58 -6.95
CA ALA A 80 -5.14 -8.80 -6.17
C ALA A 80 -4.11 -9.75 -6.81
N GLY A 81 -3.16 -10.23 -6.01
CA GLY A 81 -2.04 -11.06 -6.47
C GLY A 81 -0.90 -10.27 -7.10
N GLU A 82 -0.84 -8.96 -6.92
CA GLU A 82 0.20 -8.09 -7.48
C GLU A 82 0.99 -7.35 -6.41
N LYS A 83 2.14 -6.84 -6.84
CA LYS A 83 3.01 -5.95 -6.08
C LYS A 83 3.28 -4.70 -6.90
N THR A 84 3.08 -3.54 -6.30
CA THR A 84 3.37 -2.23 -6.91
C THR A 84 4.37 -1.48 -6.05
N GLU A 85 5.36 -0.90 -6.69
CA GLU A 85 6.35 -0.03 -6.06
C GLU A 85 6.26 1.37 -6.66
N GLY A 86 6.34 2.39 -5.81
CA GLY A 86 6.21 3.78 -6.25
C GLY A 86 6.24 4.76 -5.09
N PHE A 87 5.58 5.88 -5.27
CA PHE A 87 5.48 6.94 -4.28
C PHE A 87 4.04 7.16 -3.86
N LEU A 88 3.78 7.14 -2.56
CA LEU A 88 2.51 7.55 -1.98
C LEU A 88 2.48 9.05 -1.81
N GLU A 89 1.39 9.66 -2.22
CA GLU A 89 1.13 11.09 -2.04
C GLU A 89 0.19 11.28 -0.85
N LEU A 90 0.62 12.05 0.15
CA LEU A 90 -0.11 12.37 1.36
C LEU A 90 -0.27 13.88 1.51
N GLY A 91 -1.29 14.32 2.25
CA GLY A 91 -1.50 15.74 2.54
C GLY A 91 -1.71 16.56 1.27
N ASP A 92 -2.61 16.11 0.38
CA ASP A 92 -2.89 16.75 -0.91
C ASP A 92 -1.64 16.91 -1.82
N GLY A 93 -0.71 15.95 -1.70
CA GLY A 93 0.53 15.91 -2.49
C GLY A 93 1.70 16.64 -1.85
N GLU A 94 1.55 17.23 -0.66
CA GLU A 94 2.65 17.88 0.06
C GLU A 94 3.80 16.91 0.40
N PHE A 95 3.44 15.67 0.75
CA PHE A 95 4.40 14.64 1.17
C PHE A 95 4.38 13.46 0.20
N VAL A 96 5.56 13.11 -0.31
CA VAL A 96 5.74 12.05 -1.31
C VAL A 96 6.70 11.00 -0.74
N LEU A 97 6.16 9.82 -0.40
CA LEU A 97 6.85 8.79 0.39
C LEU A 97 7.10 7.52 -0.43
N PRO A 98 8.33 6.96 -0.45
CA PRO A 98 8.63 5.74 -1.18
C PRO A 98 7.97 4.53 -0.51
N ALA A 99 7.18 3.80 -1.27
CA ALA A 99 6.42 2.66 -0.74
C ALA A 99 6.38 1.47 -1.69
N THR A 100 6.08 0.31 -1.12
CA THR A 100 5.72 -0.91 -1.85
C THR A 100 4.42 -1.46 -1.27
N ILE A 101 3.45 -1.68 -2.14
CA ILE A 101 2.20 -2.33 -1.79
C ILE A 101 2.25 -3.77 -2.32
N ILE A 102 2.00 -4.74 -1.45
CA ILE A 102 1.94 -6.16 -1.82
C ILE A 102 0.57 -6.68 -1.46
N ARG A 103 -0.20 -7.06 -2.46
CA ARG A 103 -1.56 -7.56 -2.27
C ARG A 103 -1.63 -9.04 -2.61
N GLY A 104 -2.05 -9.85 -1.65
CA GLY A 104 -2.35 -11.27 -1.88
C GLY A 104 -3.57 -11.46 -2.78
N LYS A 105 -3.76 -12.67 -3.27
CA LYS A 105 -4.97 -13.04 -4.05
C LYS A 105 -6.21 -13.09 -3.16
N ASP A 106 -6.04 -13.60 -1.95
CA ASP A 106 -7.14 -13.76 -0.99
C ASP A 106 -7.35 -12.47 -0.19
N PRO A 107 -8.60 -12.07 0.06
CA PRO A 107 -8.89 -10.95 0.94
C PRO A 107 -8.40 -11.22 2.37
N GLY A 108 -8.02 -10.17 3.07
CA GLY A 108 -7.51 -10.27 4.44
C GLY A 108 -7.24 -8.90 5.02
N LYS A 109 -6.39 -8.86 6.03
CA LYS A 109 -6.03 -7.67 6.79
C LYS A 109 -5.00 -6.83 6.04
N THR A 110 -5.02 -5.52 6.30
CA THR A 110 -3.98 -4.58 5.88
C THR A 110 -2.98 -4.39 7.02
N VAL A 111 -1.72 -4.72 6.75
CA VAL A 111 -0.61 -4.48 7.68
C VAL A 111 0.23 -3.33 7.13
N LEU A 112 0.32 -2.26 7.90
CA LEU A 112 1.21 -1.13 7.64
C LEU A 112 2.55 -1.39 8.32
N VAL A 113 3.64 -1.29 7.58
CA VAL A 113 5.01 -1.33 8.11
C VAL A 113 5.73 -0.06 7.67
N THR A 114 6.26 0.68 8.62
CA THR A 114 6.95 1.94 8.38
C THR A 114 8.38 1.92 8.87
N ALA A 115 9.23 2.74 8.27
CA ALA A 115 10.58 3.02 8.70
C ALA A 115 10.97 4.46 8.39
N GLY A 116 12.09 4.92 8.93
CA GLY A 116 12.61 6.26 8.68
C GLY A 116 11.67 7.35 9.16
N LEU A 117 10.97 7.12 10.25
CA LEU A 117 10.26 8.15 10.99
C LEU A 117 11.29 9.12 11.60
N HIS A 118 12.31 8.58 12.24
CA HIS A 118 13.58 9.28 12.47
C HIS A 118 14.50 9.01 11.29
N ALA A 119 14.99 10.05 10.68
CA ALA A 119 15.66 9.96 9.39
C ALA A 119 17.08 9.33 9.45
N GLY A 120 17.71 9.32 10.61
CA GLY A 120 19.04 8.71 10.85
C GLY A 120 19.02 7.21 11.19
N GLU A 121 17.85 6.59 11.33
CA GLU A 121 17.69 5.18 11.71
C GLU A 121 17.62 4.28 10.46
N TYR A 122 18.76 3.98 9.85
CA TYR A 122 18.83 3.38 8.52
C TYR A 122 18.46 1.90 8.45
N VAL A 123 18.62 1.13 9.54
CA VAL A 123 18.36 -0.31 9.54
C VAL A 123 16.92 -0.66 9.17
N GLY A 124 15.95 0.10 9.67
CA GLY A 124 14.52 -0.08 9.32
C GLY A 124 14.26 0.19 7.84
N ILE A 125 14.87 1.25 7.31
CA ILE A 125 14.77 1.63 5.89
C ILE A 125 15.31 0.50 5.00
N GLN A 126 16.52 0.01 5.29
CA GLN A 126 17.15 -1.07 4.54
C GLN A 126 16.34 -2.37 4.66
N THR A 127 15.81 -2.65 5.85
CA THR A 127 14.92 -3.81 6.07
C THR A 127 13.71 -3.78 5.13
N LEU A 128 13.03 -2.64 4.99
CA LEU A 128 11.88 -2.53 4.09
C LEU A 128 12.26 -2.59 2.61
N ILE A 129 13.43 -2.10 2.23
CA ILE A 129 13.97 -2.27 0.88
C ILE A 129 14.17 -3.76 0.58
N GLU A 130 14.79 -4.52 1.48
CA GLU A 130 15.02 -5.95 1.30
C GLU A 130 13.72 -6.77 1.35
N LEU A 131 12.80 -6.47 2.27
CA LEU A 131 11.49 -7.11 2.32
C LEU A 131 10.70 -6.87 1.04
N SER A 132 10.73 -5.66 0.50
CA SER A 132 10.04 -5.33 -0.76
C SER A 132 10.53 -6.17 -1.94
N LYS A 133 11.81 -6.54 -1.97
CA LYS A 133 12.40 -7.42 -3.00
C LYS A 133 12.02 -8.89 -2.79
N ARG A 134 12.08 -9.37 -1.55
CA ARG A 134 11.92 -10.80 -1.20
C ARG A 134 10.46 -11.25 -1.13
N LEU A 135 9.57 -10.41 -0.64
CA LEU A 135 8.16 -10.75 -0.47
C LEU A 135 7.46 -10.82 -1.82
N LYS A 136 6.66 -11.88 -1.98
CA LYS A 136 5.87 -12.13 -3.18
C LYS A 136 4.39 -12.14 -2.82
N PRO A 137 3.50 -11.67 -3.70
CA PRO A 137 2.05 -11.63 -3.45
C PRO A 137 1.46 -12.99 -3.07
N GLU A 138 2.01 -14.10 -3.60
CA GLU A 138 1.54 -15.47 -3.33
C GLU A 138 1.76 -15.90 -1.86
N LYS A 139 2.61 -15.18 -1.13
CA LYS A 139 2.88 -15.41 0.30
C LYS A 139 2.08 -14.50 1.23
N VAL A 140 1.28 -13.61 0.68
CA VAL A 140 0.51 -12.61 1.42
C VAL A 140 -0.98 -12.97 1.37
N LYS A 141 -1.63 -12.95 2.53
CA LYS A 141 -3.08 -12.95 2.65
C LYS A 141 -3.52 -11.55 3.10
N GLY A 142 -4.37 -10.89 2.31
CA GLY A 142 -4.67 -9.48 2.52
C GLY A 142 -3.64 -8.57 1.86
N GLN A 143 -3.17 -7.55 2.57
CA GLN A 143 -2.32 -6.51 1.99
C GLN A 143 -1.19 -6.09 2.95
N LEU A 144 0.01 -5.91 2.42
CA LEU A 144 1.13 -5.26 3.10
C LEU A 144 1.40 -3.91 2.46
N VAL A 145 1.52 -2.89 3.29
CA VAL A 145 1.90 -1.52 2.90
C VAL A 145 3.24 -1.22 3.56
N LEU A 146 4.31 -1.20 2.78
CA LEU A 146 5.68 -0.96 3.24
C LEU A 146 6.08 0.46 2.87
N VAL A 147 6.13 1.38 3.83
CA VAL A 147 6.58 2.77 3.63
C VAL A 147 8.03 2.88 4.10
N LYS A 148 8.94 2.99 3.14
CA LYS A 148 10.37 2.83 3.39
C LYS A 148 10.99 3.98 4.17
N VAL A 149 10.52 5.21 3.93
CA VAL A 149 11.01 6.41 4.61
C VAL A 149 9.83 7.35 4.85
N LEU A 150 9.40 7.48 6.10
CA LEU A 150 8.31 8.38 6.48
C LEU A 150 8.73 9.85 6.44
N ASN A 151 9.92 10.16 6.96
CA ASN A 151 10.46 11.52 6.97
C ASN A 151 11.52 11.68 5.88
N ARG A 152 11.06 11.65 4.63
CA ARG A 152 11.93 11.65 3.45
C ARG A 152 12.80 12.89 3.34
N GLU A 153 12.28 14.07 3.66
CA GLU A 153 13.06 15.30 3.50
C GLU A 153 14.22 15.40 4.48
N ASP A 154 13.99 15.03 5.73
CA ASP A 154 15.04 14.97 6.73
C ASP A 154 16.06 13.88 6.39
N PHE A 155 15.60 12.73 5.84
CA PHE A 155 16.50 11.69 5.31
C PHE A 155 17.40 12.22 4.19
N GLU A 156 16.87 12.94 3.21
CA GLU A 156 17.63 13.52 2.13
C GLU A 156 18.67 14.57 2.62
N LYS A 157 18.37 15.20 3.76
CA LYS A 157 19.25 16.17 4.42
C LYS A 157 20.16 15.56 5.50
N ARG A 158 20.07 14.24 5.70
CA ARG A 158 20.82 13.51 6.72
C ARG A 158 20.60 14.07 8.14
N ALA A 159 19.39 14.52 8.43
CA ALA A 159 18.99 14.86 9.78
C ALA A 159 18.76 13.58 10.59
N GLY A 160 18.98 13.65 11.89
CA GLY A 160 18.69 12.54 12.83
C GLY A 160 17.22 12.48 13.21
N SER A 161 16.93 12.47 14.50
CA SER A 161 15.57 12.39 15.04
C SER A 161 14.84 13.74 15.15
N ILE A 162 15.57 14.86 15.00
CA ILE A 162 15.04 16.24 15.06
C ILE A 162 15.03 16.85 13.68
N SER A 163 13.85 17.31 13.24
CA SER A 163 13.71 17.96 11.94
C SER A 163 14.53 19.24 11.87
N TRP A 164 15.25 19.38 10.78
CA TRP A 164 16.04 20.58 10.49
C TRP A 164 15.15 21.81 10.23
N GLU A 165 13.91 21.62 9.76
CA GLU A 165 13.02 22.70 9.34
C GLU A 165 12.31 23.38 10.52
N ASP A 166 11.73 22.60 11.44
CA ASP A 166 10.92 23.13 12.52
C ASP A 166 11.42 22.75 13.93
N GLY A 167 12.54 22.02 14.02
CA GLY A 167 13.15 21.63 15.29
C GLY A 167 12.35 20.61 16.08
N LYS A 168 11.36 19.94 15.47
CA LYS A 168 10.50 18.98 16.16
C LYS A 168 10.92 17.55 15.87
N ASN A 169 10.67 16.67 16.86
CA ASN A 169 10.74 15.24 16.69
C ASN A 169 9.38 14.74 16.15
N LEU A 170 9.36 14.15 14.96
CA LEU A 170 8.14 13.65 14.34
C LEU A 170 7.41 12.65 15.25
N ASN A 171 8.16 11.79 15.97
CA ASN A 171 7.57 10.82 16.90
C ASN A 171 7.06 11.44 18.23
N ARG A 172 7.02 12.75 18.36
CA ARG A 172 6.47 13.47 19.53
C ARG A 172 5.28 14.36 19.18
N VAL A 173 4.91 14.42 17.88
CA VAL A 173 3.85 15.31 17.42
C VAL A 173 2.61 14.59 16.86
N PHE A 174 2.58 13.25 16.90
CA PHE A 174 1.36 12.49 16.55
C PHE A 174 0.20 12.82 17.51
N PRO A 175 -1.06 12.85 17.01
CA PRO A 175 -1.53 12.49 15.67
C PRO A 175 -1.33 13.58 14.61
N GLY A 176 -0.72 14.70 14.97
CA GLY A 176 -0.45 15.83 14.10
C GLY A 176 -1.58 16.84 13.99
N ARG A 177 -1.35 17.91 13.24
CA ARG A 177 -2.32 18.99 12.95
C ARG A 177 -2.13 19.45 11.50
N LYS A 178 -3.23 19.56 10.76
CA LYS A 178 -3.20 19.99 9.34
C LYS A 178 -2.75 21.44 9.16
N ASP A 179 -3.00 22.28 10.14
CA ASP A 179 -2.63 23.70 10.20
C ASP A 179 -1.36 23.99 11.01
N GLY A 180 -0.63 22.92 11.37
CA GLY A 180 0.55 22.99 12.20
C GLY A 180 1.86 23.27 11.43
N THR A 181 2.97 23.07 12.15
CA THR A 181 4.31 23.09 11.56
C THR A 181 4.50 21.89 10.63
N LYS A 182 5.61 21.81 9.94
CA LYS A 182 5.82 20.77 8.93
C LYS A 182 5.74 19.35 9.49
N MET A 183 6.38 19.08 10.63
CA MET A 183 6.30 17.75 11.28
C MET A 183 4.89 17.47 11.80
N GLU A 184 4.16 18.46 12.27
CA GLU A 184 2.77 18.30 12.68
C GLU A 184 1.85 17.98 11.48
N ARG A 185 2.07 18.62 10.32
CA ARG A 185 1.32 18.32 9.08
C ARG A 185 1.67 16.93 8.55
N LEU A 186 2.96 16.56 8.55
CA LEU A 186 3.40 15.21 8.15
C LEU A 186 2.78 14.13 9.06
N ALA A 187 2.81 14.34 10.38
CA ALA A 187 2.17 13.42 11.33
C ALA A 187 0.66 13.29 11.07
N ALA A 188 -0.04 14.40 10.79
CA ALA A 188 -1.45 14.38 10.45
C ALA A 188 -1.72 13.62 9.14
N ALA A 189 -0.90 13.83 8.11
CA ALA A 189 -1.01 13.14 6.83
C ALA A 189 -0.77 11.62 6.98
N ILE A 190 0.26 11.21 7.73
CA ILE A 190 0.56 9.81 8.06
C ILE A 190 -0.61 9.18 8.83
N THR A 191 -1.11 9.87 9.84
CA THR A 191 -2.23 9.40 10.67
C THR A 191 -3.48 9.13 9.82
N GLU A 192 -3.93 10.12 9.05
CA GLU A 192 -5.18 10.04 8.29
C GLU A 192 -5.08 9.12 7.08
N SER A 193 -3.93 9.14 6.39
CA SER A 193 -3.79 8.44 5.11
C SER A 193 -3.25 7.02 5.25
N LEU A 194 -2.47 6.72 6.30
CA LEU A 194 -1.82 5.43 6.47
C LEU A 194 -2.33 4.69 7.71
N ILE A 195 -2.11 5.22 8.93
CA ILE A 195 -2.38 4.50 10.17
C ILE A 195 -3.86 4.11 10.26
N ARG A 196 -4.78 5.06 10.05
CA ARG A 196 -6.23 4.81 10.14
C ARG A 196 -6.79 3.82 9.11
N LYS A 197 -6.01 3.48 8.08
CA LYS A 197 -6.39 2.50 7.05
C LYS A 197 -5.80 1.11 7.28
N ALA A 198 -5.00 0.95 8.34
CA ALA A 198 -4.39 -0.32 8.69
C ALA A 198 -5.23 -1.10 9.71
N ASP A 199 -5.15 -2.42 9.64
CA ASP A 199 -5.64 -3.33 10.70
C ASP A 199 -4.55 -3.62 11.75
N TYR A 200 -3.26 -3.55 11.35
CA TYR A 200 -2.08 -3.74 12.20
C TYR A 200 -0.99 -2.76 11.79
N TYR A 201 -0.23 -2.30 12.76
CA TYR A 201 0.84 -1.34 12.52
C TYR A 201 2.17 -1.82 13.12
N ILE A 202 3.24 -1.76 12.34
CA ILE A 202 4.62 -2.05 12.75
C ILE A 202 5.49 -0.86 12.38
N ASP A 203 6.16 -0.27 13.37
CA ASP A 203 7.08 0.84 13.18
C ASP A 203 8.52 0.38 13.43
N LEU A 204 9.39 0.57 12.44
CA LEU A 204 10.78 0.12 12.52
C LEU A 204 11.66 1.31 12.87
N HIS A 205 12.29 1.22 14.01
CA HIS A 205 13.25 2.14 14.58
C HIS A 205 14.61 1.47 14.82
N GLY A 206 15.57 2.23 15.29
CA GLY A 206 16.89 1.78 15.69
C GLY A 206 17.72 2.94 16.25
N GLY A 207 18.96 2.67 16.65
CA GLY A 207 19.86 3.73 17.05
C GLY A 207 20.30 4.59 15.87
N ASP A 208 20.20 5.90 16.00
CA ASP A 208 20.73 6.86 15.04
C ASP A 208 22.25 7.00 15.10
N ASP A 209 22.84 8.02 14.49
CA ASP A 209 24.29 8.17 14.27
C ASP A 209 25.18 7.99 15.51
N TYR A 210 24.64 8.24 16.70
CA TYR A 210 25.38 8.26 17.96
C TYR A 210 24.82 7.34 19.03
N GLU A 211 23.81 6.55 18.70
CA GLU A 211 23.06 5.75 19.65
C GLU A 211 23.48 4.27 19.58
N GLU A 212 24.04 3.76 20.66
CA GLU A 212 24.25 2.33 20.86
C GLU A 212 23.01 1.75 21.52
N LEU A 213 22.34 0.83 20.82
CA LEU A 213 21.03 0.33 21.19
C LEU A 213 21.03 -1.19 21.40
N THR A 214 20.55 -1.63 22.55
CA THR A 214 20.20 -3.04 22.76
C THR A 214 18.87 -3.34 22.04
N PRO A 215 18.78 -4.37 21.19
CA PRO A 215 17.55 -4.68 20.47
C PRO A 215 16.37 -5.00 21.40
N TYR A 216 15.21 -4.40 21.14
CA TYR A 216 13.96 -4.68 21.86
C TYR A 216 12.73 -4.33 21.02
N VAL A 217 11.57 -4.77 21.46
CA VAL A 217 10.29 -4.39 20.87
C VAL A 217 9.38 -3.76 21.90
N TYR A 218 8.84 -2.58 21.60
CA TYR A 218 7.73 -2.01 22.33
C TYR A 218 6.41 -2.56 21.83
N PHE A 219 5.49 -2.89 22.73
CA PHE A 219 4.08 -3.05 22.42
C PHE A 219 3.24 -2.06 23.22
N ALA A 220 2.13 -1.62 22.63
CA ALA A 220 1.26 -0.65 23.27
C ALA A 220 0.57 -1.28 24.50
N GLY A 221 0.76 -0.67 25.68
CA GLY A 221 0.20 -1.15 26.94
C GLY A 221 -1.00 -0.32 27.45
N VAL A 222 -1.27 0.83 26.84
CA VAL A 222 -2.38 1.71 27.19
C VAL A 222 -3.37 1.78 26.02
N ALA A 223 -4.28 0.81 25.97
CA ALA A 223 -5.36 0.72 24.98
C ALA A 223 -6.47 -0.18 25.56
N LYS A 224 -7.48 -0.51 24.76
CA LYS A 224 -8.45 -1.55 25.14
C LYS A 224 -7.74 -2.90 25.34
N PRO A 225 -8.20 -3.74 26.28
CA PRO A 225 -7.52 -5.00 26.62
C PRO A 225 -7.23 -5.89 25.42
N GLU A 226 -8.16 -6.01 24.48
CA GLU A 226 -8.02 -6.80 23.28
C GLU A 226 -6.93 -6.26 22.32
N ILE A 227 -6.73 -4.94 22.29
CA ILE A 227 -5.70 -4.28 21.48
C ILE A 227 -4.32 -4.47 22.13
N VAL A 228 -4.23 -4.33 23.46
CA VAL A 228 -3.00 -4.61 24.21
C VAL A 228 -2.56 -6.05 23.99
N GLU A 229 -3.49 -7.00 24.12
CA GLU A 229 -3.20 -8.43 23.92
C GLU A 229 -2.78 -8.74 22.48
N ALA A 230 -3.44 -8.13 21.48
CA ALA A 230 -3.05 -8.30 20.09
C ALA A 230 -1.66 -7.71 19.81
N SER A 231 -1.34 -6.52 20.37
CA SER A 231 -0.01 -5.89 20.28
C SER A 231 1.06 -6.75 20.95
N ARG A 232 0.76 -7.32 22.14
CA ARG A 232 1.65 -8.24 22.84
C ARG A 232 1.96 -9.49 22.00
N LYS A 233 0.94 -10.09 21.39
CA LYS A 233 1.12 -11.23 20.48
C LYS A 233 1.96 -10.88 19.26
N MET A 234 1.83 -9.69 18.69
CA MET A 234 2.72 -9.24 17.63
C MET A 234 4.17 -9.19 18.10
N ALA A 235 4.42 -8.62 19.28
CA ALA A 235 5.75 -8.50 19.86
C ALA A 235 6.40 -9.86 20.15
N GLU A 236 5.64 -10.88 20.56
CA GLU A 236 6.12 -12.25 20.80
C GLU A 236 6.71 -12.94 19.54
N HIS A 237 6.37 -12.45 18.35
CA HIS A 237 6.90 -13.00 17.10
C HIS A 237 8.15 -12.27 16.60
N VAL A 238 8.66 -11.31 17.38
CA VAL A 238 9.87 -10.56 17.05
C VAL A 238 11.06 -11.20 17.75
N ASP A 239 12.09 -11.54 16.99
CA ASP A 239 13.32 -12.11 17.50
C ASP A 239 14.24 -11.03 18.09
N VAL A 240 13.94 -10.62 19.31
CA VAL A 240 14.72 -9.66 20.12
C VAL A 240 14.77 -10.12 21.58
N PRO A 241 15.82 -9.75 22.34
CA PRO A 241 15.99 -10.22 23.74
C PRO A 241 14.97 -9.63 24.73
N TYR A 242 14.36 -8.50 24.40
CA TYR A 242 13.45 -7.81 25.33
C TYR A 242 12.15 -7.38 24.67
N MET A 243 11.06 -7.60 25.39
CA MET A 243 9.74 -7.04 25.10
C MET A 243 9.41 -6.00 26.17
N VAL A 244 9.03 -4.80 25.77
CA VAL A 244 8.72 -3.70 26.65
C VAL A 244 7.28 -3.25 26.48
N GLN A 245 6.50 -3.33 27.55
CA GLN A 245 5.15 -2.77 27.55
C GLN A 245 5.21 -1.26 27.75
N SER A 246 4.70 -0.50 26.81
CA SER A 246 4.61 0.96 26.91
C SER A 246 3.51 1.37 27.88
N ASN A 247 3.85 2.26 28.80
CA ASN A 247 2.90 2.81 29.79
C ASN A 247 2.32 4.16 29.38
N VAL A 248 2.52 4.57 28.12
CA VAL A 248 2.00 5.84 27.59
C VAL A 248 1.03 5.61 26.46
N SER A 249 0.03 6.46 26.35
CA SER A 249 -0.99 6.41 25.29
C SER A 249 -0.74 7.39 24.15
N THR A 250 0.26 8.27 24.31
CA THR A 250 0.53 9.40 23.42
C THR A 250 2.03 9.50 23.13
N GLY A 251 2.41 10.42 22.27
CA GLY A 251 3.79 10.78 22.00
C GLY A 251 4.48 10.00 20.89
N GLY A 252 3.91 8.88 20.42
CA GLY A 252 4.48 8.11 19.30
C GLY A 252 3.40 7.56 18.39
N ALA A 253 3.75 7.33 17.14
CA ALA A 253 2.82 6.84 16.12
C ALA A 253 2.10 5.54 16.55
N TYR A 254 2.87 4.53 17.01
CA TYR A 254 2.30 3.24 17.43
C TYR A 254 1.42 3.33 18.69
N ASN A 255 1.74 4.22 19.63
CA ASN A 255 0.90 4.45 20.80
C ASN A 255 -0.46 5.04 20.42
N TYR A 256 -0.47 6.05 19.54
CA TYR A 256 -1.72 6.60 19.00
C TYR A 256 -2.51 5.60 18.18
N ALA A 257 -1.84 4.78 17.37
CA ALA A 257 -2.50 3.71 16.63
C ALA A 257 -3.29 2.80 17.58
N ALA A 258 -2.70 2.36 18.67
CA ALA A 258 -3.33 1.46 19.62
C ALA A 258 -4.37 2.15 20.52
N SER A 259 -4.01 3.27 21.18
CA SER A 259 -4.86 3.92 22.18
C SER A 259 -6.07 4.62 21.57
N THR A 260 -5.90 5.29 20.45
CA THR A 260 -6.92 6.17 19.85
C THR A 260 -7.66 5.51 18.71
N PHE A 261 -6.96 4.79 17.85
CA PHE A 261 -7.57 4.19 16.66
C PHE A 261 -7.88 2.70 16.81
N HIS A 262 -7.51 2.12 17.96
CA HIS A 262 -7.73 0.70 18.29
C HIS A 262 -7.10 -0.25 17.29
N ILE A 263 -5.92 0.10 16.79
CA ILE A 263 -5.12 -0.67 15.84
C ILE A 263 -3.96 -1.30 16.62
N PRO A 264 -3.86 -2.64 16.72
CA PRO A 264 -2.72 -3.29 17.36
C PRO A 264 -1.41 -2.83 16.73
N ALA A 265 -0.44 -2.44 17.57
CA ALA A 265 0.78 -1.82 17.10
C ALA A 265 2.00 -2.20 17.94
N VAL A 266 3.14 -2.31 17.26
CA VAL A 266 4.46 -2.51 17.86
C VAL A 266 5.47 -1.55 17.26
N LEU A 267 6.51 -1.23 18.03
CA LEU A 267 7.67 -0.50 17.57
C LEU A 267 8.92 -1.35 17.83
N LEU A 268 9.68 -1.62 16.79
CA LEU A 268 10.95 -2.34 16.87
C LEU A 268 12.09 -1.36 16.95
N GLU A 269 12.96 -1.62 17.93
CA GLU A 269 14.24 -0.96 18.06
C GLU A 269 15.36 -1.96 17.77
N ARG A 270 16.03 -1.82 16.63
CA ARG A 270 17.13 -2.69 16.21
C ARG A 270 18.10 -1.95 15.31
N GLY A 271 19.39 -2.20 15.52
CA GLY A 271 20.48 -1.48 14.86
C GLY A 271 20.98 -0.32 15.72
N CYS A 272 22.17 0.12 15.48
CA CYS A 272 22.83 1.18 16.26
C CYS A 272 23.82 1.96 15.41
N MET A 273 24.22 3.13 15.86
CA MET A 273 25.31 3.94 15.28
C MET A 273 25.07 4.27 13.80
N GLY A 274 23.82 4.50 13.37
CA GLY A 274 23.48 4.77 11.99
C GLY A 274 23.91 3.68 10.99
N THR A 275 24.13 2.45 11.46
CA THR A 275 24.56 1.32 10.60
C THR A 275 23.34 0.58 10.01
N TRP A 276 23.61 -0.29 9.04
CA TRP A 276 22.60 -1.11 8.36
C TRP A 276 23.16 -2.50 8.00
#